data_72c497fb07a14e110fdbd8cf5f31ed80
#
_entry.id   72c497fb07a14e110fdbd8cf5f31ed80
#
_cell.length_a   1.000
_cell.length_b   1.000
_cell.length_c   1.000
_cell.angle_alpha   90.00
_cell.angle_beta   90.00
_cell.angle_gamma   90.00
#
_symmetry.space_group_name_H-M   'P 1'
#
loop_
_entity.id
_entity.type
_entity.pdbx_description
1 polymer ?
#
loop_
_entity_poly.entity_id
_entity_poly.type
_entity_poly.pdbx_seq_one_letter_code
_entity_poly.pdbx_strand_id
1 'polypeptide(L)'
;NPGDVFDSGSAFNDPVYPQFGVQCSRETAIQATHNDGNMSLELVVESVTRENRDGGQVTAIATRDKFYPFYVTIYYKTYPDCEVIETWTEIRHLEKKPVTLYRFASAFLPVRRGDNWLSHFHGPWGAEAYLYEEALRDGMRVIKDKDGVRNTQNSCPSFMLTLDGRPDEQHGMVIG
;
A
#
# COMPACT_ATOMS: atom_id res chain seq x y z
N ASN A 1 8.26 -29.25 -4.91
CA ASN A 1 9.19 -28.63 -3.96
C ASN A 1 8.52 -28.55 -2.59
N PRO A 2 9.19 -28.95 -1.47
CA PRO A 2 8.58 -28.86 -0.14
C PRO A 2 8.21 -27.43 0.31
N GLY A 3 8.70 -26.39 -0.36
CA GLY A 3 8.37 -25.01 -0.11
C GLY A 3 7.03 -24.55 -0.69
N ASP A 4 6.49 -25.26 -1.67
CA ASP A 4 5.29 -24.82 -2.40
C ASP A 4 4.00 -25.11 -1.63
N VAL A 5 4.05 -25.99 -0.62
CA VAL A 5 2.87 -26.41 0.15
C VAL A 5 2.37 -25.29 1.10
N PHE A 6 3.26 -24.41 1.54
CA PHE A 6 2.90 -23.30 2.42
C PHE A 6 2.53 -22.01 1.66
N ASP A 7 2.92 -21.88 0.41
CA ASP A 7 2.67 -20.67 -0.40
C ASP A 7 1.36 -20.72 -1.19
N SER A 8 0.87 -21.91 -1.50
CA SER A 8 -0.33 -22.08 -2.34
C SER A 8 -1.65 -21.70 -1.67
N GLY A 9 -1.68 -21.62 -0.34
CA GLY A 9 -2.89 -21.22 0.41
C GLY A 9 -3.01 -19.73 0.69
N SER A 10 -1.91 -18.99 0.71
CA SER A 10 -1.89 -17.59 1.11
C SER A 10 -2.11 -16.62 -0.06
N ALA A 11 -1.72 -16.99 -1.27
CA ALA A 11 -1.79 -16.12 -2.44
C ALA A 11 -3.20 -15.73 -2.88
N PHE A 12 -4.20 -16.55 -2.54
CA PHE A 12 -5.59 -16.30 -2.90
C PHE A 12 -6.41 -15.58 -1.82
N ASN A 13 -5.87 -15.46 -0.61
CA ASN A 13 -6.58 -14.87 0.54
C ASN A 13 -5.83 -13.67 1.14
N ASP A 14 -4.86 -13.10 0.43
CA ASP A 14 -4.21 -11.88 0.91
C ASP A 14 -5.21 -10.73 0.92
N PRO A 15 -5.45 -10.13 2.09
CA PRO A 15 -6.36 -8.99 2.18
C PRO A 15 -5.77 -7.82 1.39
N VAL A 16 -6.61 -7.14 0.62
CA VAL A 16 -6.24 -5.94 -0.14
C VAL A 16 -5.73 -4.81 0.77
N TYR A 17 -6.17 -4.82 2.02
CA TYR A 17 -5.74 -3.87 3.04
C TYR A 17 -5.55 -4.63 4.37
N PRO A 18 -4.38 -5.24 4.59
CA PRO A 18 -4.12 -6.09 5.75
C PRO A 18 -4.12 -5.28 7.04
N GLN A 19 -4.79 -5.82 8.05
CA GLN A 19 -5.00 -5.19 9.34
C GLN A 19 -4.28 -5.95 10.45
N PHE A 20 -3.83 -5.26 11.48
CA PHE A 20 -3.26 -5.87 12.66
C PHE A 20 -4.36 -6.50 13.53
N GLY A 21 -4.17 -7.74 13.97
CA GLY A 21 -5.10 -8.44 14.89
C GLY A 21 -5.92 -9.55 14.27
N VAL A 22 -6.01 -9.62 12.95
CA VAL A 22 -6.56 -10.77 12.22
C VAL A 22 -5.39 -11.54 11.62
N GLN A 23 -5.57 -12.83 11.37
CA GLN A 23 -4.53 -13.78 10.88
C GLN A 23 -3.74 -13.25 9.68
N CYS A 24 -2.91 -12.25 9.92
CA CYS A 24 -2.01 -11.67 8.94
C CYS A 24 -0.58 -11.88 9.44
N SER A 25 0.15 -12.77 8.78
CA SER A 25 1.57 -13.01 9.04
C SER A 25 2.50 -12.01 8.32
N ARG A 26 1.91 -11.06 7.58
CA ARG A 26 2.62 -10.09 6.75
C ARG A 26 2.58 -8.70 7.36
N GLU A 27 3.29 -7.79 6.74
CA GLU A 27 3.23 -6.38 7.06
C GLU A 27 1.80 -5.85 6.93
N THR A 28 1.33 -5.12 7.93
CA THR A 28 -0.03 -4.61 7.95
C THR A 28 -0.12 -3.22 7.33
N ALA A 29 -1.20 -2.95 6.59
CA ALA A 29 -1.51 -1.62 6.08
C ALA A 29 -2.04 -0.68 7.15
N ILE A 30 -2.71 -1.24 8.17
CA ILE A 30 -3.27 -0.46 9.28
C ILE A 30 -3.02 -1.15 10.62
N GLN A 31 -2.62 -0.34 11.61
CA GLN A 31 -2.49 -0.74 13.01
C GLN A 31 -2.97 0.40 13.90
N ALA A 32 -3.92 0.11 14.77
CA ALA A 32 -4.49 1.06 15.71
C ALA A 32 -4.64 0.44 17.09
N THR A 33 -4.70 1.30 18.11
CA THR A 33 -5.15 0.91 19.46
C THR A 33 -6.46 1.64 19.73
N HIS A 34 -7.49 0.88 20.03
CA HIS A 34 -8.81 1.38 20.41
C HIS A 34 -8.80 2.07 21.76
N ASN A 35 -9.85 2.80 22.07
CA ASN A 35 -9.96 3.61 23.28
C ASN A 35 -9.89 2.83 24.62
N ASP A 36 -10.07 1.52 24.58
CA ASP A 36 -9.99 0.58 25.72
C ASP A 36 -8.65 -0.17 25.81
N GLY A 37 -7.72 0.12 24.86
CA GLY A 37 -6.41 -0.51 24.80
C GLY A 37 -6.33 -1.74 23.91
N ASN A 38 -7.44 -2.18 23.30
CA ASN A 38 -7.41 -3.28 22.34
C ASN A 38 -6.72 -2.86 21.05
N MET A 39 -5.83 -3.71 20.54
CA MET A 39 -5.05 -3.46 19.32
C MET A 39 -5.56 -4.26 18.12
N SER A 40 -6.54 -5.13 18.28
CA SER A 40 -7.05 -5.97 17.21
C SER A 40 -8.06 -5.20 16.36
N LEU A 41 -7.85 -5.20 15.06
CA LEU A 41 -8.78 -4.70 14.06
C LEU A 41 -9.34 -5.88 13.26
N GLU A 42 -10.67 -5.94 13.11
CA GLU A 42 -11.35 -6.89 12.23
C GLU A 42 -12.28 -6.13 11.29
N LEU A 43 -11.72 -5.61 10.20
CA LEU A 43 -12.47 -4.85 9.20
C LEU A 43 -13.29 -5.79 8.32
N VAL A 44 -14.58 -5.53 8.23
CA VAL A 44 -15.52 -6.20 7.32
C VAL A 44 -16.05 -5.22 6.30
N VAL A 45 -16.22 -5.67 5.06
CA VAL A 45 -16.76 -4.83 3.99
C VAL A 45 -18.24 -4.58 4.26
N GLU A 46 -18.63 -3.30 4.32
CA GLU A 46 -20.03 -2.88 4.44
C GLU A 46 -20.65 -2.61 3.07
N SER A 47 -19.89 -1.94 2.19
CA SER A 47 -20.38 -1.61 0.86
C SER A 47 -19.25 -1.38 -0.12
N VAL A 48 -19.58 -1.54 -1.41
CA VAL A 48 -18.74 -1.13 -2.54
C VAL A 48 -19.59 -0.25 -3.43
N THR A 49 -19.17 0.97 -3.64
CA THR A 49 -19.84 1.94 -4.50
C THR A 49 -18.95 2.34 -5.67
N ARG A 50 -19.59 2.73 -6.77
CA ARG A 50 -18.91 3.25 -7.95
C ARG A 50 -19.62 4.51 -8.42
N GLU A 51 -18.86 5.54 -8.67
CA GLU A 51 -19.36 6.82 -9.19
C GLU A 51 -18.38 7.44 -10.18
N ASN A 52 -18.89 8.19 -11.13
CA ASN A 52 -18.04 9.01 -12.00
C ASN A 52 -17.83 10.37 -11.33
N ARG A 53 -16.57 10.74 -11.14
CA ARG A 53 -16.18 11.97 -10.47
C ARG A 53 -14.89 12.53 -11.07
N ASP A 54 -14.91 13.83 -11.42
CA ASP A 54 -13.73 14.58 -11.86
C ASP A 54 -12.95 13.87 -12.98
N GLY A 55 -13.65 13.43 -14.03
CA GLY A 55 -13.06 12.81 -15.21
C GLY A 55 -12.60 11.37 -15.04
N GLY A 56 -12.88 10.72 -13.92
CA GLY A 56 -12.56 9.32 -13.67
C GLY A 56 -13.70 8.55 -13.01
N GLN A 57 -13.55 7.24 -12.89
CA GLN A 57 -14.47 6.39 -12.14
C GLN A 57 -13.85 6.07 -10.78
N VAL A 58 -14.53 6.45 -9.71
CA VAL A 58 -14.15 6.16 -8.33
C VAL A 58 -14.87 4.92 -7.85
N THR A 59 -14.12 3.93 -7.39
CA THR A 59 -14.62 2.79 -6.62
C THR A 59 -14.24 2.98 -5.16
N ALA A 60 -15.25 3.04 -4.28
CA ALA A 60 -15.04 3.13 -2.84
C ALA A 60 -15.43 1.81 -2.17
N ILE A 61 -14.53 1.24 -1.40
CA ILE A 61 -14.73 0.04 -0.60
C ILE A 61 -14.80 0.49 0.86
N ALA A 62 -16.02 0.61 1.37
CA ALA A 62 -16.25 0.99 2.75
C ALA A 62 -16.18 -0.26 3.65
N THR A 63 -15.34 -0.17 4.67
CA THR A 63 -15.20 -1.20 5.69
C THR A 63 -15.46 -0.64 7.07
N ARG A 64 -15.85 -1.52 7.99
CA ARG A 64 -16.05 -1.20 9.39
C ARG A 64 -15.42 -2.27 10.26
N ASP A 65 -14.85 -1.87 11.38
CA ASP A 65 -14.47 -2.83 12.41
C ASP A 65 -15.69 -3.53 12.98
N LYS A 66 -15.60 -4.85 13.19
CA LYS A 66 -16.70 -5.70 13.64
C LYS A 66 -17.20 -5.34 15.04
N PHE A 67 -16.31 -4.85 15.90
CA PHE A 67 -16.58 -4.65 17.32
C PHE A 67 -16.59 -3.17 17.72
N TYR A 68 -15.86 -2.32 16.97
CA TYR A 68 -15.68 -0.90 17.26
C TYR A 68 -16.29 0.00 16.19
N PRO A 69 -16.72 1.21 16.53
CA PRO A 69 -17.15 2.20 15.55
C PRO A 69 -15.91 2.84 14.87
N PHE A 70 -15.14 2.00 14.22
CA PHE A 70 -13.93 2.35 13.47
C PHE A 70 -14.13 1.97 12.01
N TYR A 71 -13.85 2.88 11.11
CA TYR A 71 -14.19 2.78 9.69
C TYR A 71 -12.96 3.08 8.84
N VAL A 72 -12.78 2.30 7.80
CA VAL A 72 -11.76 2.52 6.78
C VAL A 72 -12.42 2.43 5.42
N THR A 73 -12.26 3.47 4.61
CA THR A 73 -12.72 3.46 3.22
C THR A 73 -11.52 3.55 2.30
N ILE A 74 -11.39 2.58 1.41
CA ILE A 74 -10.32 2.50 0.43
C ILE A 74 -10.89 2.94 -0.91
N TYR A 75 -10.23 3.89 -1.56
CA TYR A 75 -10.64 4.45 -2.84
C TYR A 75 -9.67 4.09 -3.93
N TYR A 76 -10.22 3.75 -5.08
CA TYR A 76 -9.50 3.60 -6.34
C TYR A 76 -10.19 4.46 -7.39
N LYS A 77 -9.45 5.34 -8.03
CA LYS A 77 -9.94 6.15 -9.14
C LYS A 77 -9.18 5.79 -10.40
N THR A 78 -9.90 5.37 -11.41
CA THR A 78 -9.37 5.06 -12.73
C THR A 78 -9.76 6.14 -13.72
N TYR A 79 -8.86 6.46 -14.63
CA TYR A 79 -9.08 7.46 -15.67
C TYR A 79 -9.19 6.76 -17.02
N PRO A 80 -10.29 6.96 -17.78
CA PRO A 80 -10.54 6.22 -19.03
C PRO A 80 -9.53 6.54 -20.14
N ASP A 81 -8.94 7.74 -20.10
CA ASP A 81 -8.05 8.25 -21.14
C ASP A 81 -6.56 8.03 -20.88
N CYS A 82 -6.21 7.41 -19.75
CA CYS A 82 -4.82 7.12 -19.42
C CYS A 82 -4.71 5.90 -18.48
N GLU A 83 -3.54 5.28 -18.44
CA GLU A 83 -3.25 4.11 -17.62
C GLU A 83 -2.83 4.52 -16.19
N VAL A 84 -3.64 5.37 -15.57
CA VAL A 84 -3.40 5.87 -14.21
C VAL A 84 -4.48 5.37 -13.26
N ILE A 85 -4.05 4.87 -12.12
CA ILE A 85 -4.92 4.56 -10.97
C ILE A 85 -4.46 5.40 -9.81
N GLU A 86 -5.34 6.26 -9.33
CA GLU A 86 -5.16 7.00 -8.09
C GLU A 86 -5.78 6.22 -6.93
N THR A 87 -5.08 6.16 -5.80
CA THR A 87 -5.60 5.47 -4.61
C THR A 87 -5.37 6.28 -3.36
N TRP A 88 -6.34 6.26 -2.46
CA TRP A 88 -6.24 6.86 -1.13
C TRP A 88 -7.11 6.12 -0.13
N THR A 89 -6.90 6.41 1.14
CA THR A 89 -7.63 5.78 2.24
C THR A 89 -8.15 6.85 3.20
N GLU A 90 -9.40 6.72 3.59
CA GLU A 90 -10.00 7.52 4.66
C GLU A 90 -10.20 6.66 5.91
N ILE A 91 -9.77 7.19 7.06
CA ILE A 91 -9.91 6.54 8.35
C ILE A 91 -10.76 7.44 9.26
N ARG A 92 -11.81 6.87 9.83
CA ARG A 92 -12.72 7.57 10.74
C ARG A 92 -13.06 6.69 11.93
N HIS A 93 -13.15 7.27 13.12
CA HIS A 93 -13.71 6.58 14.27
C HIS A 93 -14.74 7.43 14.99
N LEU A 94 -15.66 6.77 15.70
CA LEU A 94 -16.70 7.37 16.55
C LEU A 94 -16.60 6.85 17.98
N GLU A 95 -15.43 6.39 18.38
CA GLU A 95 -15.18 5.96 19.74
C GLU A 95 -15.17 7.16 20.69
N LYS A 96 -15.58 6.95 21.95
CA LYS A 96 -15.75 8.00 22.96
C LYS A 96 -14.46 8.66 23.40
N LYS A 97 -13.33 7.99 23.24
CA LYS A 97 -11.98 8.46 23.62
C LYS A 97 -11.06 8.37 22.41
N PRO A 98 -9.87 9.00 22.44
CA PRO A 98 -8.91 8.94 21.35
C PRO A 98 -8.50 7.52 20.99
N VAL A 99 -8.28 7.28 19.70
CA VAL A 99 -7.67 6.11 19.12
C VAL A 99 -6.26 6.47 18.69
N THR A 100 -5.30 5.57 18.89
CA THR A 100 -3.93 5.78 18.43
C THR A 100 -3.69 5.01 17.16
N LEU A 101 -3.31 5.70 16.09
CA LEU A 101 -2.86 5.07 14.85
C LEU A 101 -1.33 4.94 14.88
N TYR A 102 -0.82 3.72 14.83
CA TYR A 102 0.61 3.43 14.73
C TYR A 102 1.08 3.33 13.29
N ARG A 103 0.21 2.80 12.45
CA ARG A 103 0.46 2.62 11.03
C ARG A 103 -0.82 2.84 10.25
N PHE A 104 -0.69 3.50 9.11
CA PHE A 104 -1.73 3.60 8.10
C PHE A 104 -1.07 3.80 6.74
N ALA A 105 -1.52 3.06 5.75
CA ALA A 105 -1.04 3.17 4.39
C ALA A 105 -2.10 3.84 3.51
N SER A 106 -1.68 4.71 2.59
CA SER A 106 -2.57 5.27 1.57
C SER A 106 -2.97 4.20 0.56
N ALA A 107 -2.05 3.26 0.29
CA ALA A 107 -2.26 2.12 -0.58
C ALA A 107 -1.49 0.89 -0.06
N PHE A 108 -1.99 -0.28 -0.39
CA PHE A 108 -1.30 -1.55 -0.23
C PHE A 108 -1.44 -2.33 -1.53
N LEU A 109 -0.33 -2.65 -2.17
CA LEU A 109 -0.30 -3.35 -3.46
C LEU A 109 0.33 -4.73 -3.26
N PRO A 110 -0.45 -5.81 -3.27
CA PRO A 110 0.09 -7.15 -3.26
C PRO A 110 0.73 -7.45 -4.62
N VAL A 111 2.01 -7.78 -4.61
CA VAL A 111 2.77 -8.13 -5.81
C VAL A 111 3.13 -9.60 -5.73
N ARG A 112 2.96 -10.33 -6.85
CA ARG A 112 3.36 -11.74 -6.93
C ARG A 112 4.87 -11.87 -6.70
N ARG A 113 5.24 -12.94 -6.02
CA ARG A 113 6.64 -13.34 -5.91
C ARG A 113 7.17 -13.72 -7.30
N GLY A 114 8.32 -13.19 -7.67
CA GLY A 114 8.92 -13.38 -8.98
C GLY A 114 10.31 -12.74 -9.05
N ASP A 115 10.87 -12.66 -10.22
CA ASP A 115 12.10 -11.90 -10.49
C ASP A 115 11.76 -10.42 -10.67
N ASN A 116 11.31 -9.80 -9.57
CA ASN A 116 10.88 -8.41 -9.57
C ASN A 116 12.05 -7.47 -9.32
N TRP A 117 12.00 -6.28 -9.92
CA TRP A 117 13.02 -5.26 -9.81
C TRP A 117 12.43 -3.95 -9.34
N LEU A 118 13.19 -3.27 -8.49
CA LEU A 118 12.90 -1.94 -8.00
C LEU A 118 13.86 -0.94 -8.62
N SER A 119 13.32 0.11 -9.22
CA SER A 119 14.10 1.24 -9.74
C SER A 119 13.64 2.52 -9.06
N HIS A 120 14.56 3.32 -8.55
CA HIS A 120 14.24 4.59 -7.91
C HIS A 120 15.37 5.61 -8.14
N PHE A 121 15.03 6.86 -7.94
CA PHE A 121 15.99 7.97 -8.07
C PHE A 121 16.44 8.45 -6.70
N HIS A 122 17.71 8.76 -6.60
CA HIS A 122 18.32 9.41 -5.45
C HIS A 122 19.48 10.31 -5.88
N GLY A 123 20.03 11.08 -4.96
CA GLY A 123 21.24 11.86 -5.18
C GLY A 123 21.30 13.11 -4.32
N PRO A 124 22.50 13.56 -3.94
CA PRO A 124 22.71 14.79 -3.19
C PRO A 124 22.45 16.02 -4.07
N TRP A 125 22.39 17.17 -3.45
CA TRP A 125 22.25 18.45 -4.13
C TRP A 125 23.36 18.66 -5.19
N GLY A 126 22.95 19.01 -6.40
CA GLY A 126 23.85 19.17 -7.55
C GLY A 126 24.20 17.85 -8.25
N ALA A 127 23.65 16.73 -7.79
CA ALA A 127 23.81 15.40 -8.36
C ALA A 127 22.54 14.57 -8.14
N GLU A 128 21.39 15.19 -8.35
CA GLU A 128 20.07 14.59 -8.17
C GLU A 128 19.75 13.60 -9.31
N ALA A 129 18.76 12.74 -9.06
CA ALA A 129 18.18 11.83 -10.02
C ALA A 129 19.14 10.77 -10.60
N TYR A 130 20.04 10.25 -9.78
CA TYR A 130 20.74 9.02 -10.12
C TYR A 130 19.78 7.84 -10.06
N LEU A 131 19.67 7.12 -11.16
CA LEU A 131 18.88 5.89 -11.21
C LEU A 131 19.61 4.77 -10.46
N TYR A 132 18.90 4.16 -9.52
CA TYR A 132 19.34 2.96 -8.84
C TYR A 132 18.36 1.82 -9.12
N GLU A 133 18.88 0.65 -9.46
CA GLU A 133 18.10 -0.52 -9.80
C GLU A 133 18.60 -1.74 -9.02
N GLU A 134 17.69 -2.45 -8.38
CA GLU A 134 18.01 -3.67 -7.67
C GLU A 134 16.93 -4.75 -7.87
N ALA A 135 17.38 -6.01 -7.94
CA ALA A 135 16.48 -7.14 -7.87
C ALA A 135 15.87 -7.23 -6.46
N LEU A 136 14.57 -7.31 -6.37
CA LEU A 136 13.88 -7.52 -5.10
C LEU A 136 14.11 -8.95 -4.62
N ARG A 137 14.93 -9.07 -3.58
CA ARG A 137 15.18 -10.32 -2.87
C ARG A 137 14.31 -10.38 -1.62
N ASP A 138 14.30 -11.53 -0.95
CA ASP A 138 13.64 -11.69 0.34
C ASP A 138 14.13 -10.62 1.33
N GLY A 139 13.23 -10.10 2.13
CA GLY A 139 13.48 -9.03 3.09
C GLY A 139 12.67 -7.76 2.80
N MET A 140 12.95 -6.71 3.56
CA MET A 140 12.27 -5.41 3.43
C MET A 140 13.15 -4.41 2.69
N ARG A 141 12.55 -3.66 1.78
CA ARG A 141 13.14 -2.45 1.19
C ARG A 141 12.31 -1.24 1.62
N VAL A 142 12.99 -0.19 2.05
CA VAL A 142 12.34 1.04 2.51
C VAL A 142 12.94 2.21 1.75
N ILE A 143 12.11 2.90 1.00
CA ILE A 143 12.40 4.21 0.43
C ILE A 143 11.79 5.24 1.38
N LYS A 144 12.63 6.06 2.00
CA LYS A 144 12.20 7.02 2.99
C LYS A 144 12.96 8.33 2.85
N ASP A 145 12.22 9.42 2.76
CA ASP A 145 12.78 10.75 2.91
C ASP A 145 13.16 11.01 4.38
N LYS A 146 14.32 11.59 4.59
CA LYS A 146 14.85 11.96 5.92
C LYS A 146 14.93 13.46 6.13
N ASP A 147 14.83 14.23 5.06
CA ASP A 147 15.09 15.66 5.08
C ASP A 147 13.82 16.53 5.01
N GLY A 148 12.66 15.92 5.26
CA GLY A 148 11.38 16.60 5.32
C GLY A 148 10.93 17.11 3.94
N VAL A 149 10.96 18.42 3.72
CA VAL A 149 10.47 19.03 2.48
C VAL A 149 11.41 18.88 1.27
N ARG A 150 12.63 18.38 1.45
CA ARG A 150 13.60 18.15 0.37
C ARG A 150 13.69 16.67 0.01
N ASN A 151 12.60 16.14 -0.47
CA ASN A 151 12.45 14.72 -0.76
C ASN A 151 13.26 14.18 -1.96
N THR A 152 13.90 15.05 -2.74
CA THR A 152 14.73 14.63 -3.89
C THR A 152 16.19 14.40 -3.54
N GLN A 153 16.63 14.81 -2.37
CA GLN A 153 18.05 14.77 -2.00
C GLN A 153 18.52 13.37 -1.61
N ASN A 154 17.72 12.62 -0.88
CA ASN A 154 18.07 11.26 -0.43
C ASN A 154 17.29 10.18 -1.18
N SER A 155 16.04 10.43 -1.50
CA SER A 155 15.20 9.55 -2.30
C SER A 155 14.05 10.34 -2.93
N CYS A 156 13.72 10.02 -4.16
CA CYS A 156 12.51 10.51 -4.78
C CYS A 156 11.30 9.81 -4.13
N PRO A 157 10.15 10.49 -3.94
CA PRO A 157 8.95 9.87 -3.38
C PRO A 157 8.27 8.87 -4.32
N SER A 158 8.80 8.69 -5.52
CA SER A 158 8.32 7.76 -6.52
C SER A 158 9.35 6.68 -6.83
N PHE A 159 8.87 5.53 -7.22
CA PHE A 159 9.69 4.41 -7.66
C PHE A 159 9.00 3.65 -8.80
N MET A 160 9.77 2.87 -9.53
CA MET A 160 9.26 1.96 -10.55
C MET A 160 9.41 0.53 -10.08
N LEU A 161 8.41 -0.28 -10.40
CA LEU A 161 8.41 -1.71 -10.14
C LEU A 161 8.25 -2.45 -11.45
N THR A 162 9.23 -3.27 -11.80
CA THR A 162 9.18 -4.16 -12.95
C THR A 162 8.97 -5.59 -12.48
N LEU A 163 7.98 -6.27 -13.03
CA LEU A 163 7.60 -7.63 -12.67
C LEU A 163 8.21 -8.62 -13.66
N ASP A 164 8.68 -9.77 -13.12
CA ASP A 164 9.13 -10.93 -13.88
C ASP A 164 10.29 -10.63 -14.86
N GLY A 165 11.20 -9.74 -14.51
CA GLY A 165 12.39 -9.45 -15.30
C GLY A 165 13.07 -8.13 -14.93
N ARG A 166 14.19 -7.88 -15.61
CA ARG A 166 14.92 -6.62 -15.46
C ARG A 166 14.13 -5.44 -16.02
N PRO A 167 14.33 -4.23 -15.45
CA PRO A 167 13.75 -3.02 -16.01
C PRO A 167 14.09 -2.84 -17.50
N ASP A 168 13.08 -2.45 -18.25
CA ASP A 168 13.18 -2.06 -19.66
C ASP A 168 12.30 -0.83 -19.92
N GLU A 169 12.26 -0.34 -21.16
CA GLU A 169 11.50 0.86 -21.53
C GLU A 169 9.99 0.57 -21.76
N GLN A 170 9.55 -0.68 -21.63
CA GLN A 170 8.20 -1.08 -22.05
C GLN A 170 7.37 -1.69 -20.91
N HIS A 171 8.02 -2.22 -19.88
CA HIS A 171 7.34 -2.99 -18.83
C HIS A 171 7.63 -2.42 -17.44
N GLY A 172 6.58 -2.17 -16.69
CA GLY A 172 6.68 -1.71 -15.32
C GLY A 172 5.52 -0.83 -14.91
N MET A 173 5.49 -0.50 -13.64
CA MET A 173 4.56 0.49 -13.08
C MET A 173 5.35 1.55 -12.31
N VAL A 174 4.94 2.79 -12.44
CA VAL A 174 5.45 3.90 -11.63
C VAL A 174 4.50 4.12 -10.48
N ILE A 175 5.05 4.22 -9.27
CA ILE A 175 4.30 4.45 -8.04
C ILE A 175 4.84 5.73 -7.40
N GLY A 176 3.97 6.67 -7.13
CA GLY A 176 4.31 7.97 -6.57
C GLY A 176 3.27 8.52 -5.62
#